data_601ed27faa65ac94294a15e8e6630b4b
#
_entry.id   601ed27faa65ac94294a15e8e6630b4b
#
_cell.length_a   1.000
_cell.length_b   1.000
_cell.length_c   1.000
_cell.angle_alpha   90.00
_cell.angle_beta   90.00
_cell.angle_gamma   90.00
#
_symmetry.space_group_name_H-M   'P 1'
#
loop_
_entity.id
_entity.type
_entity.pdbx_description
1 polymer ?
#
loop_
_entity_poly.entity_id
_entity_poly.type
_entity_poly.pdbx_seq_one_letter_code
_entity_poly.pdbx_strand_id
1 'polypeptide(L)'
;MDSAPNIERPARDERLLILVARTEESFDPLVTALLDANIQGATVLESRGLGTIIRSEMPIFAGLAALLPQSTGNRVVLSIATRAQIDDLMRFLSQLPIERRPIAVTLPLETVMGLGL
;
A
#
# COMPACT_ATOMS: atom_id res chain seq x y z
N MET A 1 19.87 16.00 22.29
CA MET A 1 20.29 15.25 21.15
C MET A 1 19.56 13.95 21.02
N ASP A 2 18.94 13.76 19.93
CA ASP A 2 18.13 12.60 19.71
C ASP A 2 18.92 11.60 18.85
N SER A 3 19.71 10.79 19.51
CA SER A 3 20.48 9.77 18.82
C SER A 3 19.88 8.38 18.95
N ALA A 4 18.79 8.24 19.70
CA ALA A 4 18.16 6.94 19.87
C ALA A 4 17.03 6.79 18.84
N PRO A 5 17.19 5.90 17.86
CA PRO A 5 16.26 5.80 16.73
C PRO A 5 14.85 5.32 17.12
N ASN A 6 14.70 4.72 18.30
CA ASN A 6 13.42 4.18 18.73
C ASN A 6 12.66 5.11 19.68
N ILE A 7 13.16 6.33 19.86
CA ILE A 7 12.48 7.30 20.68
C ILE A 7 11.26 7.84 19.92
N GLU A 8 10.18 8.02 20.64
CA GLU A 8 9.00 8.69 20.13
C GLU A 8 9.34 10.13 19.79
N ARG A 9 8.89 10.58 18.66
CA ARG A 9 9.05 11.95 18.21
C ARG A 9 7.90 12.36 17.29
N PRO A 10 7.66 13.67 17.15
CA PRO A 10 6.72 14.14 16.13
C PRO A 10 7.18 13.69 14.73
N ALA A 11 6.24 13.36 13.89
CA ALA A 11 6.55 13.12 12.49
C ALA A 11 7.00 14.41 11.82
N ARG A 12 7.88 14.29 10.84
CA ARG A 12 8.37 15.44 10.06
C ARG A 12 7.70 15.40 8.69
N ASP A 13 8.40 14.89 7.69
CA ASP A 13 7.81 14.72 6.37
C ASP A 13 7.41 13.27 6.08
N GLU A 14 7.49 12.41 7.08
CA GLU A 14 7.07 11.02 6.93
C GLU A 14 5.56 10.93 6.79
N ARG A 15 5.13 9.98 5.98
CA ARG A 15 3.71 9.70 5.76
C ARG A 15 3.48 8.20 5.84
N LEU A 16 2.28 7.81 6.18
CA LEU A 16 1.86 6.42 6.03
C LEU A 16 1.46 6.20 4.59
N LEU A 17 2.07 5.21 3.97
CA LEU A 17 1.77 4.80 2.62
C LEU A 17 1.01 3.49 2.67
N ILE A 18 -0.15 3.45 2.02
CA ILE A 18 -0.96 2.25 1.88
C ILE A 18 -1.13 1.98 0.40
N LEU A 19 -0.72 0.79 -0.02
CA LEU A 19 -0.87 0.36 -1.40
C LEU A 19 -1.69 -0.92 -1.42
N VAL A 20 -2.63 -1.00 -2.35
CA VAL A 20 -3.44 -2.21 -2.54
C VAL A 20 -3.20 -2.73 -3.94
N ALA A 21 -2.53 -3.87 -4.04
CA ALA A 21 -2.34 -4.55 -5.31
C ALA A 21 -3.62 -5.29 -5.65
N ARG A 22 -4.25 -4.89 -6.75
CA ARG A 22 -5.58 -5.39 -7.12
C ARG A 22 -5.57 -6.79 -7.69
N THR A 23 -4.46 -7.17 -8.30
CA THR A 23 -4.28 -8.48 -8.91
C THR A 23 -2.93 -9.02 -8.53
N GLU A 24 -2.77 -10.32 -8.69
CA GLU A 24 -1.49 -10.95 -8.38
C GLU A 24 -0.39 -10.44 -9.32
N GLU A 25 -0.72 -10.21 -10.59
CA GLU A 25 0.26 -9.73 -11.56
C GLU A 25 0.72 -8.30 -11.31
N SER A 26 -0.05 -7.52 -10.57
CA SER A 26 0.32 -6.14 -10.25
C SER A 26 1.29 -6.04 -9.09
N PHE A 27 1.54 -7.13 -8.37
CA PHE A 27 2.38 -7.10 -7.18
C PHE A 27 3.86 -6.94 -7.52
N ASP A 28 4.38 -7.71 -8.49
CA ASP A 28 5.79 -7.64 -8.83
C ASP A 28 6.22 -6.26 -9.33
N PRO A 29 5.47 -5.61 -10.24
CA PRO A 29 5.80 -4.23 -10.62
C PRO A 29 5.73 -3.26 -9.44
N LEU A 30 4.83 -3.50 -8.49
CA LEU A 30 4.74 -2.67 -7.30
C LEU A 30 5.99 -2.80 -6.43
N VAL A 31 6.48 -4.02 -6.22
CA VAL A 31 7.71 -4.24 -5.46
C VAL A 31 8.88 -3.55 -6.13
N THR A 32 9.00 -3.67 -7.44
CA THR A 32 10.05 -3.01 -8.19
C THR A 32 10.00 -1.50 -8.00
N ALA A 33 8.80 -0.91 -8.07
CA ALA A 33 8.65 0.52 -7.88
C ALA A 33 9.02 0.96 -6.47
N LEU A 34 8.68 0.17 -5.45
CA LEU A 34 9.08 0.46 -4.08
C LEU A 34 10.59 0.48 -3.93
N LEU A 35 11.27 -0.51 -4.49
CA LEU A 35 12.73 -0.57 -4.42
C LEU A 35 13.37 0.58 -5.20
N ASP A 36 12.85 0.91 -6.36
CA ASP A 36 13.36 2.02 -7.17
C ASP A 36 13.18 3.37 -6.44
N ALA A 37 12.14 3.49 -5.63
CA ALA A 37 11.91 4.69 -4.82
C ALA A 37 12.68 4.65 -3.50
N ASN A 38 13.51 3.63 -3.29
CA ASN A 38 14.29 3.44 -2.06
C ASN A 38 13.39 3.25 -0.82
N ILE A 39 12.22 2.67 -1.00
CA ILE A 39 11.33 2.31 0.10
C ILE A 39 11.56 0.84 0.41
N GLN A 40 12.41 0.58 1.40
CA GLN A 40 12.84 -0.78 1.72
C GLN A 40 12.07 -1.38 2.90
N GLY A 41 11.59 -0.54 3.79
CA GLY A 41 10.85 -1.00 4.96
C GLY A 41 9.36 -1.01 4.66
N ALA A 42 8.81 -2.18 4.40
CA ALA A 42 7.39 -2.32 4.11
C ALA A 42 6.87 -3.62 4.70
N THR A 43 5.61 -3.59 5.12
CA THR A 43 4.90 -4.78 5.60
C THR A 43 3.86 -5.16 4.57
N VAL A 44 3.85 -6.41 4.18
CA VAL A 44 2.90 -6.93 3.19
C VAL A 44 1.89 -7.81 3.90
N LEU A 45 0.61 -7.53 3.67
CA LEU A 45 -0.50 -8.29 4.21
C LEU A 45 -1.27 -8.91 3.06
N GLU A 46 -1.72 -10.13 3.23
CA GLU A 46 -2.65 -10.72 2.30
C GLU A 46 -4.04 -10.18 2.57
N SER A 47 -4.80 -9.94 1.51
CA SER A 47 -6.13 -9.35 1.62
C SER A 47 -7.07 -9.99 0.61
N ARG A 48 -8.37 -9.78 0.85
CA ARG A 48 -9.42 -10.20 -0.09
C ARG A 48 -10.37 -9.05 -0.29
N GLY A 49 -10.75 -8.82 -1.54
CA GLY A 49 -11.74 -7.83 -1.87
C GLY A 49 -13.12 -8.26 -1.42
N LEU A 50 -14.00 -7.29 -1.17
CA LEU A 50 -15.35 -7.55 -0.71
C LEU A 50 -16.13 -8.44 -1.69
N GLY A 51 -15.98 -8.16 -2.99
CA GLY A 51 -16.65 -8.98 -4.00
C GLY A 51 -16.22 -10.44 -3.96
N THR A 52 -14.93 -10.70 -3.73
CA THR A 52 -14.43 -12.07 -3.60
C THR A 52 -15.02 -12.77 -2.38
N ILE A 53 -15.08 -12.07 -1.24
CA ILE A 53 -15.66 -12.62 -0.02
C ILE A 53 -17.12 -12.98 -0.24
N ILE A 54 -17.88 -12.08 -0.85
CA ILE A 54 -19.30 -12.31 -1.10
C ILE A 54 -19.47 -13.52 -2.02
N ARG A 55 -18.70 -13.62 -3.10
CA ARG A 55 -18.84 -14.73 -4.04
C ARG A 55 -18.48 -16.08 -3.43
N SER A 56 -17.46 -16.12 -2.58
CA SER A 56 -16.94 -17.38 -2.05
C SER A 56 -17.54 -17.79 -0.72
N GLU A 57 -17.93 -16.85 0.11
CA GLU A 57 -18.34 -17.14 1.49
C GLU A 57 -19.78 -16.75 1.79
N MET A 58 -20.42 -15.96 0.94
CA MET A 58 -21.78 -15.47 1.16
C MET A 58 -22.61 -15.66 -0.10
N PRO A 59 -22.85 -16.90 -0.51
CA PRO A 59 -23.52 -17.15 -1.80
C PRO A 59 -24.93 -16.55 -1.89
N ILE A 60 -25.61 -16.34 -0.77
CA ILE A 60 -26.90 -15.69 -0.76
C ILE A 60 -26.84 -14.26 -1.31
N PHE A 61 -25.67 -13.64 -1.25
CA PHE A 61 -25.47 -12.29 -1.77
C PHE A 61 -24.73 -12.27 -3.11
N ALA A 62 -24.63 -13.41 -3.79
CA ALA A 62 -23.86 -13.50 -5.04
C ALA A 62 -24.34 -12.50 -6.09
N GLY A 63 -25.64 -12.20 -6.11
CA GLY A 63 -26.16 -11.19 -7.03
C GLY A 63 -25.63 -9.80 -6.77
N LEU A 64 -25.32 -9.47 -5.51
CA LEU A 64 -24.73 -8.19 -5.17
C LEU A 64 -23.27 -8.11 -5.59
N ALA A 65 -22.57 -9.24 -5.60
CA ALA A 65 -21.17 -9.26 -5.99
C ALA A 65 -20.96 -8.79 -7.42
N ALA A 66 -21.96 -9.00 -8.28
CA ALA A 66 -21.89 -8.53 -9.66
C ALA A 66 -21.89 -7.01 -9.77
N LEU A 67 -22.35 -6.31 -8.75
CA LEU A 67 -22.38 -4.84 -8.71
C LEU A 67 -21.12 -4.24 -8.14
N LEU A 68 -20.21 -5.07 -7.59
CA LEU A 68 -18.99 -4.60 -6.95
C LEU A 68 -17.82 -4.64 -7.94
N PRO A 69 -16.79 -3.80 -7.74
CA PRO A 69 -15.62 -3.86 -8.58
C PRO A 69 -15.00 -5.25 -8.59
N GLN A 70 -14.44 -5.64 -9.71
CA GLN A 70 -13.78 -6.93 -9.86
C GLN A 70 -12.44 -7.01 -9.16
N SER A 71 -11.97 -5.90 -8.63
CA SER A 71 -10.71 -5.85 -7.92
C SER A 71 -10.78 -6.70 -6.66
N THR A 72 -9.86 -7.63 -6.51
CA THR A 72 -9.83 -8.53 -5.37
C THR A 72 -8.97 -8.03 -4.21
N GLY A 73 -8.14 -7.01 -4.45
CA GLY A 73 -7.25 -6.52 -3.41
C GLY A 73 -6.37 -7.62 -2.85
N ASN A 74 -5.55 -8.20 -3.68
CA ASN A 74 -4.79 -9.39 -3.33
C ASN A 74 -3.79 -9.14 -2.18
N ARG A 75 -3.11 -8.01 -2.17
CA ARG A 75 -2.12 -7.70 -1.15
C ARG A 75 -2.15 -6.23 -0.80
N VAL A 76 -1.94 -5.97 0.49
CA VAL A 76 -1.84 -4.61 1.02
C VAL A 76 -0.41 -4.40 1.50
N VAL A 77 0.20 -3.29 1.08
CA VAL A 77 1.53 -2.90 1.51
C VAL A 77 1.38 -1.68 2.41
N LEU A 78 1.97 -1.75 3.59
CA LEU A 78 2.04 -0.63 4.52
C LEU A 78 3.49 -0.22 4.69
N SER A 79 3.77 1.06 4.59
CA SER A 79 5.11 1.58 4.78
C SER A 79 5.05 3.01 5.30
N ILE A 80 6.13 3.42 5.93
CA ILE A 80 6.32 4.82 6.30
C ILE A 80 7.44 5.34 5.43
N ALA A 81 7.17 6.39 4.68
CA ALA A 81 8.11 6.93 3.69
C ALA A 81 8.10 8.44 3.73
N THR A 82 9.19 9.02 3.29
CA THR A 82 9.30 10.47 3.17
C THR A 82 8.54 10.97 1.95
N ARG A 83 8.26 12.25 1.93
CA ARG A 83 7.60 12.89 0.81
C ARG A 83 8.35 12.64 -0.50
N ALA A 84 9.66 12.75 -0.48
CA ALA A 84 10.48 12.54 -1.67
C ALA A 84 10.36 11.11 -2.19
N GLN A 85 10.40 10.13 -1.29
CA GLN A 85 10.23 8.73 -1.67
C GLN A 85 8.85 8.48 -2.27
N ILE A 86 7.83 9.05 -1.67
CA ILE A 86 6.46 8.90 -2.18
C ILE A 86 6.32 9.54 -3.55
N ASP A 87 6.89 10.71 -3.76
CA ASP A 87 6.83 11.37 -5.07
C ASP A 87 7.50 10.51 -6.14
N ASP A 88 8.64 9.92 -5.84
CA ASP A 88 9.31 9.01 -6.75
C ASP A 88 8.47 7.77 -7.03
N LEU A 89 7.90 7.18 -5.99
CA LEU A 89 7.03 6.02 -6.14
C LEU A 89 5.85 6.32 -7.04
N MET A 90 5.16 7.43 -6.81
CA MET A 90 4.00 7.80 -7.61
C MET A 90 4.37 8.01 -9.07
N ARG A 91 5.56 8.57 -9.32
CA ARG A 91 6.05 8.74 -10.69
C ARG A 91 6.29 7.38 -11.35
N PHE A 92 6.90 6.43 -10.65
CA PHE A 92 7.12 5.10 -11.21
C PHE A 92 5.78 4.38 -11.45
N LEU A 93 4.86 4.46 -10.51
CA LEU A 93 3.56 3.80 -10.64
C LEU A 93 2.74 4.39 -11.78
N SER A 94 2.87 5.69 -12.04
CA SER A 94 2.13 6.32 -13.13
C SER A 94 2.59 5.88 -14.51
N GLN A 95 3.75 5.25 -14.60
CA GLN A 95 4.26 4.69 -15.86
C GLN A 95 3.72 3.30 -16.15
N LEU A 96 3.07 2.67 -15.18
CA LEU A 96 2.47 1.36 -15.37
C LEU A 96 1.16 1.49 -16.15
N PRO A 97 0.77 0.46 -16.90
CA PRO A 97 -0.57 0.41 -17.46
C PRO A 97 -1.62 0.55 -16.35
N ILE A 98 -2.74 1.17 -16.67
CA ILE A 98 -3.78 1.47 -15.68
C ILE A 98 -4.22 0.20 -14.95
N GLU A 99 -4.32 -0.93 -15.67
CA GLU A 99 -4.76 -2.20 -15.10
C GLU A 99 -3.81 -2.73 -14.04
N ARG A 100 -2.54 -2.29 -14.06
CA ARG A 100 -1.52 -2.76 -13.13
C ARG A 100 -1.22 -1.77 -12.03
N ARG A 101 -1.85 -0.60 -12.04
CA ARG A 101 -1.63 0.38 -10.99
C ARG A 101 -2.34 -0.05 -9.72
N PRO A 102 -1.68 0.01 -8.57
CA PRO A 102 -2.35 -0.26 -7.30
C PRO A 102 -3.23 0.91 -6.91
N ILE A 103 -4.09 0.69 -5.94
CA ILE A 103 -4.66 1.80 -5.18
C ILE A 103 -3.54 2.30 -4.26
N ALA A 104 -3.30 3.60 -4.27
CA ALA A 104 -2.25 4.21 -3.46
C ALA A 104 -2.84 5.34 -2.65
N VAL A 105 -2.61 5.30 -1.35
CA VAL A 105 -3.13 6.29 -0.40
C VAL A 105 -2.00 6.72 0.50
N THR A 106 -1.91 8.01 0.79
CA THR A 106 -0.97 8.51 1.77
C THR A 106 -1.70 9.29 2.84
N LEU A 107 -1.20 9.19 4.07
CA LEU A 107 -1.78 9.86 5.22
C LEU A 107 -0.70 10.60 5.99
N PRO A 108 -0.97 11.80 6.47
CA PRO A 108 -0.03 12.46 7.37
C PRO A 108 0.04 11.72 8.71
N LEU A 109 1.17 11.82 9.37
CA LEU A 109 1.41 11.20 10.66
C LEU A 109 1.62 12.28 11.71
N GLU A 110 1.21 12.00 12.93
CA GLU A 110 1.46 12.92 14.05
C GLU A 110 2.75 12.54 14.76
N THR A 111 2.89 11.28 15.14
CA THR A 111 3.98 10.80 15.97
C THR A 111 4.52 9.50 15.41
N VAL A 112 5.81 9.31 15.51
CA VAL A 112 6.48 8.08 15.07
C VAL A 112 7.40 7.58 16.17
N MET A 113 7.60 6.27 16.20
CA MET A 113 8.54 5.61 17.08
C MET A 113 9.08 4.38 16.35
N GLY A 114 10.34 4.07 16.57
CA GLY A 114 10.92 2.84 16.06
C GLY A 114 11.35 2.85 14.60
N LEU A 115 11.49 4.03 14.00
CA LEU A 115 11.82 4.13 12.58
C LEU A 115 13.30 4.05 12.28
N GLY A 116 14.16 4.15 13.25
CA GLY A 116 15.58 4.27 13.01
C GLY A 116 16.36 2.98 13.14
N LEU A 117 15.89 1.93 12.60
CA LEU A 117 16.57 0.63 12.71
C LEU A 117 17.92 0.59 12.04
#